data_dc13d8767f1ae2a94efdfe8c21bcb445
#
_entry.id   dc13d8767f1ae2a94efdfe8c21bcb445
#
_cell.length_a   1.000
_cell.length_b   1.000
_cell.length_c   1.000
_cell.angle_alpha   90.00
_cell.angle_beta   90.00
_cell.angle_gamma   90.00
#
_symmetry.space_group_name_H-M   'P 1'
#
loop_
_entity.id
_entity.type
_entity.pdbx_description
1 polymer ?
#
loop_
_entity_poly.entity_id
_entity_poly.type
_entity_poly.pdbx_seq_one_letter_code
_entity_poly.pdbx_strand_id
1 'polypeptide(L)'
;MSEYILEMKNISKSFPGVKALDDVSFNLRPGEIHALIGENGAGKSTLIKCLGGQHMPDEGEIYIDGKKVDITNAKVSRDHGIGVIYQEFNLVPAFTIAENIYLGREYKKNGMIDRAGMFRDADEILRSLGQENMSSRTRVYKLSTSQQQMIEICKAVSAKSKIIVFDEPTAVLTQKETLLLFKIIAQLKEQGVGIIYISHRLDEVLELSDRITSLRDGKVTKTVDNSPDITKDDLVAMMVGRKLDAYYPTRTIKPSEEVVFEARNFSLSGVFSDVNIKLHRGEILGICGLVGAGRTETMKSIFGVLPHDSGEVYINGKKVEHVNPHQLIKHGMVLLPEDRKNEGLSLMQTAAINLCIPNFDQISKRGLINSRMRAQFVDKFFNLLSVRPAIPNRLALNFSGGNQQKLIIAKWLARNPLILVMDEPTRGIDVNA
;
A
#
# COMPACT_ATOMS: atom_id res chain seq x y z
N MET A 1 -30.70 -13.94 20.40
CA MET A 1 -29.69 -12.97 19.96
C MET A 1 -29.25 -13.40 18.57
N SER A 2 -28.93 -12.48 17.67
CA SER A 2 -28.38 -12.83 16.35
C SER A 2 -27.03 -13.53 16.53
N GLU A 3 -26.75 -14.57 15.74
CA GLU A 3 -25.44 -15.23 15.71
C GLU A 3 -24.33 -14.26 15.28
N TYR A 4 -24.70 -13.24 14.49
CA TYR A 4 -23.77 -12.28 13.90
C TYR A 4 -24.02 -10.88 14.48
N ILE A 5 -22.90 -10.19 14.79
CA ILE A 5 -22.89 -8.77 15.16
C ILE A 5 -23.04 -7.88 13.92
N LEU A 6 -22.54 -8.37 12.76
CA LEU A 6 -22.64 -7.73 11.46
C LEU A 6 -23.08 -8.74 10.40
N GLU A 7 -24.03 -8.36 9.58
CA GLU A 7 -24.37 -9.05 8.34
C GLU A 7 -24.50 -8.02 7.21
N MET A 8 -23.76 -8.20 6.16
CA MET A 8 -23.87 -7.49 4.90
C MET A 8 -24.42 -8.48 3.88
N LYS A 9 -25.60 -8.23 3.32
CA LYS A 9 -26.32 -9.16 2.44
C LYS A 9 -26.45 -8.58 1.04
N ASN A 10 -25.96 -9.32 0.05
CA ASN A 10 -26.11 -9.03 -1.38
C ASN A 10 -25.66 -7.61 -1.78
N ILE A 11 -24.57 -7.14 -1.20
CA ILE A 11 -24.04 -5.80 -1.42
C ILE A 11 -23.49 -5.67 -2.84
N SER A 12 -24.06 -4.74 -3.60
CA SER A 12 -23.58 -4.36 -4.93
C SER A 12 -23.20 -2.88 -4.96
N LYS A 13 -22.09 -2.57 -5.66
CA LYS A 13 -21.63 -1.20 -5.86
C LYS A 13 -20.94 -1.04 -7.19
N SER A 14 -21.41 -0.06 -7.98
CA SER A 14 -20.85 0.28 -9.28
C SER A 14 -20.25 1.70 -9.27
N PHE A 15 -19.19 1.88 -10.03
CA PHE A 15 -18.61 3.17 -10.37
C PHE A 15 -18.55 3.30 -11.90
N PRO A 16 -18.37 4.51 -12.48
CA PRO A 16 -18.31 4.66 -13.92
C PRO A 16 -17.28 3.72 -14.58
N GLY A 17 -17.79 2.75 -15.34
CA GLY A 17 -16.99 1.75 -16.08
C GLY A 17 -16.56 0.52 -15.28
N VAL A 18 -16.97 0.36 -13.99
CA VAL A 18 -16.57 -0.79 -13.18
C VAL A 18 -17.64 -1.16 -12.14
N LYS A 19 -18.05 -2.43 -12.08
CA LYS A 19 -18.83 -2.98 -10.97
C LYS A 19 -17.84 -3.48 -9.90
N ALA A 20 -17.68 -2.70 -8.84
CA ALA A 20 -16.67 -2.94 -7.81
C ALA A 20 -17.10 -4.00 -6.78
N LEU A 21 -18.41 -4.16 -6.55
CA LEU A 21 -19.02 -5.23 -5.77
C LEU A 21 -20.22 -5.76 -6.54
N ASP A 22 -20.35 -7.07 -6.61
CA ASP A 22 -21.41 -7.79 -7.31
C ASP A 22 -21.94 -8.90 -6.42
N ASP A 23 -23.05 -8.63 -5.73
CA ASP A 23 -23.76 -9.57 -4.87
C ASP A 23 -22.89 -10.14 -3.72
N VAL A 24 -22.15 -9.26 -3.04
CA VAL A 24 -21.24 -9.63 -1.95
C VAL A 24 -21.99 -9.78 -0.64
N SER A 25 -21.88 -10.96 -0.02
CA SER A 25 -22.37 -11.19 1.34
C SER A 25 -21.20 -11.47 2.28
N PHE A 26 -21.21 -10.81 3.44
CA PHE A 26 -20.17 -10.91 4.47
C PHE A 26 -20.82 -10.84 5.86
N ASN A 27 -20.34 -11.63 6.80
CA ASN A 27 -20.84 -11.61 8.17
C ASN A 27 -19.71 -11.70 9.20
N LEU A 28 -19.97 -11.29 10.43
CA LEU A 28 -19.01 -11.27 11.53
C LEU A 28 -19.70 -11.65 12.83
N ARG A 29 -19.08 -12.54 13.61
CA ARG A 29 -19.54 -12.93 14.95
C ARG A 29 -18.94 -12.02 16.02
N PRO A 30 -19.59 -11.87 17.19
CA PRO A 30 -18.97 -11.20 18.33
C PRO A 30 -17.68 -11.94 18.76
N GLY A 31 -16.60 -11.20 19.03
CA GLY A 31 -15.31 -11.79 19.44
C GLY A 31 -14.66 -12.65 18.36
N GLU A 32 -14.97 -12.44 17.10
CA GLU A 32 -14.35 -13.11 15.96
C GLU A 32 -13.35 -12.18 15.27
N ILE A 33 -12.25 -12.73 14.79
CA ILE A 33 -11.38 -12.10 13.82
C ILE A 33 -11.67 -12.74 12.45
N HIS A 34 -12.38 -12.02 11.60
CA HIS A 34 -12.70 -12.47 10.25
C HIS A 34 -11.80 -11.76 9.24
N ALA A 35 -10.88 -12.50 8.64
CA ALA A 35 -10.01 -11.95 7.62
C ALA A 35 -10.72 -11.81 6.28
N LEU A 36 -10.49 -10.67 5.61
CA LEU A 36 -10.95 -10.41 4.25
C LEU A 36 -9.74 -10.29 3.33
N ILE A 37 -9.52 -11.29 2.50
CA ILE A 37 -8.41 -11.37 1.56
C ILE A 37 -8.88 -11.19 0.11
N GLY A 38 -7.95 -10.97 -0.79
CA GLY A 38 -8.21 -10.81 -2.23
C GLY A 38 -7.18 -9.88 -2.86
N GLU A 39 -7.08 -9.90 -4.17
CA GLU A 39 -6.18 -9.01 -4.91
C GLU A 39 -6.60 -7.54 -4.77
N ASN A 40 -5.70 -6.59 -5.14
CA ASN A 40 -6.07 -5.18 -5.22
C ASN A 40 -7.11 -5.01 -6.34
N GLY A 41 -8.15 -4.23 -6.09
CA GLY A 41 -9.28 -4.13 -7.02
C GLY A 41 -10.34 -5.23 -6.84
N ALA A 42 -10.13 -6.24 -5.99
CA ALA A 42 -11.11 -7.29 -5.72
C ALA A 42 -12.40 -6.79 -5.05
N GLY A 43 -12.42 -5.52 -4.57
CA GLY A 43 -13.60 -4.93 -3.93
C GLY A 43 -13.48 -4.76 -2.42
N LYS A 44 -12.41 -5.24 -1.75
CA LYS A 44 -12.24 -5.18 -0.28
C LYS A 44 -12.45 -3.78 0.28
N SER A 45 -11.68 -2.80 -0.19
CA SER A 45 -11.78 -1.42 0.29
C SER A 45 -13.14 -0.78 -0.05
N THR A 46 -13.79 -1.19 -1.13
CA THR A 46 -15.15 -0.74 -1.46
C THR A 46 -16.17 -1.27 -0.46
N LEU A 47 -16.08 -2.56 -0.08
CA LEU A 47 -16.94 -3.16 0.92
C LEU A 47 -16.80 -2.45 2.28
N ILE A 48 -15.55 -2.19 2.70
CA ILE A 48 -15.27 -1.46 3.95
C ILE A 48 -15.73 -0.01 3.88
N LYS A 49 -15.60 0.66 2.74
CA LYS A 49 -16.12 2.02 2.55
C LYS A 49 -17.66 2.08 2.60
N CYS A 50 -18.35 1.02 2.17
CA CYS A 50 -19.79 0.90 2.37
C CYS A 50 -20.11 0.76 3.87
N LEU A 51 -19.41 -0.09 4.60
CA LEU A 51 -19.56 -0.27 6.03
C LEU A 51 -19.19 1.01 6.83
N GLY A 52 -18.13 1.71 6.41
CA GLY A 52 -17.68 2.96 7.01
C GLY A 52 -18.51 4.19 6.62
N GLY A 53 -19.52 4.06 5.76
CA GLY A 53 -20.38 5.15 5.33
C GLY A 53 -19.74 6.19 4.41
N GLN A 54 -18.64 5.83 3.73
CA GLN A 54 -18.04 6.67 2.67
C GLN A 54 -18.70 6.44 1.32
N HIS A 55 -19.25 5.24 1.11
CA HIS A 55 -20.06 4.91 -0.05
C HIS A 55 -21.37 4.31 0.41
N MET A 56 -22.46 4.62 -0.27
CA MET A 56 -23.72 3.89 -0.11
C MET A 56 -23.71 2.71 -1.10
N PRO A 57 -24.07 1.49 -0.69
CA PRO A 57 -24.31 0.40 -1.63
C PRO A 57 -25.43 0.78 -2.60
N ASP A 58 -25.36 0.28 -3.83
CA ASP A 58 -26.42 0.47 -4.81
C ASP A 58 -27.57 -0.52 -4.57
N GLU A 59 -27.22 -1.73 -4.07
CA GLU A 59 -28.14 -2.80 -3.69
C GLU A 59 -27.61 -3.52 -2.45
N GLY A 60 -28.51 -4.24 -1.77
CA GLY A 60 -28.21 -5.04 -0.59
C GLY A 60 -28.57 -4.36 0.71
N GLU A 61 -28.32 -5.05 1.81
CA GLU A 61 -28.74 -4.64 3.15
C GLU A 61 -27.64 -4.89 4.17
N ILE A 62 -27.54 -4.00 5.16
CA ILE A 62 -26.60 -4.10 6.28
C ILE A 62 -27.39 -4.27 7.57
N TYR A 63 -27.03 -5.27 8.38
CA TYR A 63 -27.62 -5.54 9.68
C TYR A 63 -26.54 -5.46 10.76
N ILE A 64 -26.86 -4.80 11.87
CA ILE A 64 -26.02 -4.72 13.07
C ILE A 64 -26.85 -5.21 14.27
N ASP A 65 -26.33 -6.16 15.02
CA ASP A 65 -27.06 -6.83 16.12
C ASP A 65 -28.44 -7.36 15.65
N GLY A 66 -28.54 -7.85 14.41
CA GLY A 66 -29.77 -8.37 13.79
C GLY A 66 -30.77 -7.30 13.35
N LYS A 67 -30.45 -6.01 13.45
CA LYS A 67 -31.31 -4.90 13.02
C LYS A 67 -30.79 -4.32 11.72
N LYS A 68 -31.67 -4.13 10.74
CA LYS A 68 -31.37 -3.45 9.51
C LYS A 68 -30.97 -1.99 9.79
N VAL A 69 -29.87 -1.53 9.20
CA VAL A 69 -29.35 -0.18 9.35
C VAL A 69 -28.98 0.43 8.00
N ASP A 70 -29.30 1.71 7.82
CA ASP A 70 -28.96 2.46 6.63
C ASP A 70 -27.74 3.34 6.95
N ILE A 71 -26.56 2.89 6.53
CA ILE A 71 -25.29 3.61 6.76
C ILE A 71 -25.12 4.68 5.67
N THR A 72 -25.60 5.88 5.93
CA THR A 72 -25.61 6.99 4.98
C THR A 72 -24.33 7.84 5.01
N ASN A 73 -23.58 7.80 6.13
CA ASN A 73 -22.33 8.56 6.30
C ASN A 73 -21.49 7.97 7.45
N ALA A 74 -20.25 8.44 7.57
CA ALA A 74 -19.29 7.97 8.58
C ALA A 74 -19.73 8.23 10.03
N LYS A 75 -20.61 9.22 10.28
CA LYS A 75 -21.14 9.49 11.62
C LYS A 75 -22.13 8.36 12.00
N VAL A 76 -23.05 8.02 11.11
CA VAL A 76 -24.01 6.93 11.32
C VAL A 76 -23.30 5.60 11.56
N SER A 77 -22.26 5.28 10.77
CA SER A 77 -21.42 4.10 10.98
C SER A 77 -20.82 4.06 12.40
N ARG A 78 -20.23 5.16 12.85
CA ARG A 78 -19.68 5.28 14.21
C ARG A 78 -20.74 5.19 15.30
N ASP A 79 -21.90 5.79 15.11
CA ASP A 79 -23.01 5.77 16.08
C ASP A 79 -23.54 4.34 16.28
N HIS A 80 -23.38 3.45 15.28
CA HIS A 80 -23.64 2.02 15.36
C HIS A 80 -22.48 1.20 15.93
N GLY A 81 -21.40 1.83 16.38
CA GLY A 81 -20.25 1.17 17.02
C GLY A 81 -19.25 0.57 16.05
N ILE A 82 -19.16 1.09 14.83
CA ILE A 82 -18.17 0.65 13.82
C ILE A 82 -16.99 1.63 13.84
N GLY A 83 -15.79 1.10 14.10
CA GLY A 83 -14.52 1.78 13.94
C GLY A 83 -13.78 1.27 12.71
N VAL A 84 -13.26 2.16 11.86
CA VAL A 84 -12.47 1.77 10.68
C VAL A 84 -11.12 2.45 10.72
N ILE A 85 -10.07 1.65 10.71
CA ILE A 85 -8.67 2.06 10.56
C ILE A 85 -8.32 1.83 9.09
N TYR A 86 -8.19 2.92 8.34
CA TYR A 86 -7.92 2.87 6.90
C TYR A 86 -6.43 2.75 6.61
N GLN A 87 -6.09 2.29 5.43
CA GLN A 87 -4.72 2.22 4.91
C GLN A 87 -4.07 3.61 4.81
N GLU A 88 -4.83 4.66 4.49
CA GLU A 88 -4.37 6.05 4.50
C GLU A 88 -4.80 6.71 5.82
N PHE A 89 -3.89 7.48 6.44
CA PHE A 89 -4.17 8.12 7.74
C PHE A 89 -5.24 9.20 7.63
N ASN A 90 -6.21 9.12 8.55
CA ASN A 90 -7.26 10.13 8.73
C ASN A 90 -6.97 11.01 9.95
N LEU A 91 -5.71 11.44 10.09
CA LEU A 91 -5.25 12.33 11.16
C LEU A 91 -5.10 13.75 10.64
N VAL A 92 -5.40 14.72 11.50
CA VAL A 92 -5.16 16.15 11.23
C VAL A 92 -3.75 16.50 11.72
N PRO A 93 -2.78 16.77 10.81
CA PRO A 93 -1.36 16.91 11.20
C PRO A 93 -1.11 18.05 12.20
N ALA A 94 -1.87 19.14 12.10
CA ALA A 94 -1.73 20.31 12.98
C ALA A 94 -2.29 20.11 14.40
N PHE A 95 -3.13 19.09 14.60
CA PHE A 95 -3.74 18.77 15.88
C PHE A 95 -2.81 17.94 16.75
N THR A 96 -3.04 17.97 18.05
CA THR A 96 -2.38 17.09 19.02
C THR A 96 -2.91 15.66 18.91
N ILE A 97 -2.20 14.71 19.51
CA ILE A 97 -2.64 13.32 19.62
C ILE A 97 -4.03 13.24 20.25
N ALA A 98 -4.25 13.89 21.40
CA ALA A 98 -5.56 13.86 22.06
C ALA A 98 -6.67 14.49 21.22
N GLU A 99 -6.42 15.61 20.55
CA GLU A 99 -7.39 16.22 19.65
C GLU A 99 -7.75 15.32 18.47
N ASN A 100 -6.81 14.53 17.95
CA ASN A 100 -7.08 13.53 16.92
C ASN A 100 -7.86 12.32 17.44
N ILE A 101 -7.50 11.80 18.62
CA ILE A 101 -8.20 10.66 19.25
C ILE A 101 -9.68 10.99 19.47
N TYR A 102 -9.97 12.18 19.98
CA TYR A 102 -11.33 12.60 20.33
C TYR A 102 -12.03 13.46 19.29
N LEU A 103 -11.48 13.60 18.09
CA LEU A 103 -12.07 14.40 17.01
C LEU A 103 -13.52 13.98 16.70
N GLY A 104 -14.44 14.96 16.85
CA GLY A 104 -15.89 14.74 16.71
C GLY A 104 -16.55 14.04 17.90
N ARG A 105 -15.81 13.86 19.02
CA ARG A 105 -16.28 13.28 20.28
C ARG A 105 -15.69 14.04 21.48
N GLU A 106 -15.41 15.33 21.30
CA GLU A 106 -14.74 16.17 22.28
C GLU A 106 -15.53 16.22 23.61
N TYR A 107 -14.81 16.11 24.71
CA TYR A 107 -15.40 16.25 26.04
C TYR A 107 -15.89 17.66 26.25
N LYS A 108 -17.07 17.81 26.83
CA LYS A 108 -17.66 19.11 27.18
C LYS A 108 -17.84 19.23 28.67
N LYS A 109 -17.38 20.36 29.23
CA LYS A 109 -17.60 20.78 30.62
C LYS A 109 -18.09 22.20 30.60
N ASN A 110 -19.27 22.47 31.19
CA ASN A 110 -19.90 23.78 31.21
C ASN A 110 -20.04 24.44 29.81
N GLY A 111 -20.33 23.66 28.76
CA GLY A 111 -20.47 24.17 27.40
C GLY A 111 -19.18 24.39 26.62
N MET A 112 -18.02 24.27 27.25
CA MET A 112 -16.70 24.39 26.64
C MET A 112 -16.01 23.02 26.49
N ILE A 113 -15.02 22.94 25.59
CA ILE A 113 -14.24 21.72 25.42
C ILE A 113 -13.32 21.50 26.64
N ASP A 114 -13.47 20.35 27.29
CA ASP A 114 -12.59 19.90 28.39
C ASP A 114 -11.31 19.25 27.83
N ARG A 115 -10.36 20.10 27.42
CA ARG A 115 -9.05 19.65 26.93
C ARG A 115 -8.25 18.90 27.98
N ALA A 116 -8.37 19.27 29.26
CA ALA A 116 -7.62 18.61 30.33
C ALA A 116 -8.06 17.13 30.50
N GLY A 117 -9.38 16.91 30.49
CA GLY A 117 -9.92 15.54 30.49
C GLY A 117 -9.46 14.73 29.27
N MET A 118 -9.55 15.30 28.07
CA MET A 118 -9.10 14.66 26.84
C MET A 118 -7.61 14.27 26.88
N PHE A 119 -6.73 15.16 27.37
CA PHE A 119 -5.30 14.87 27.47
C PHE A 119 -5.03 13.73 28.47
N ARG A 120 -5.65 13.76 29.66
CA ARG A 120 -5.48 12.72 30.66
C ARG A 120 -5.88 11.34 30.14
N ASP A 121 -7.07 11.25 29.55
CA ASP A 121 -7.61 9.97 29.08
C ASP A 121 -6.85 9.48 27.82
N ALA A 122 -6.36 10.39 26.97
CA ALA A 122 -5.48 10.05 25.87
C ALA A 122 -4.12 9.49 26.35
N ASP A 123 -3.53 10.07 27.42
CA ASP A 123 -2.30 9.55 28.01
C ASP A 123 -2.51 8.16 28.64
N GLU A 124 -3.71 7.86 29.19
CA GLU A 124 -4.07 6.51 29.66
C GLU A 124 -4.16 5.51 28.52
N ILE A 125 -4.83 5.87 27.43
CA ILE A 125 -4.93 5.00 26.24
C ILE A 125 -3.53 4.74 25.67
N LEU A 126 -2.71 5.76 25.51
CA LEU A 126 -1.34 5.59 25.03
C LEU A 126 -0.55 4.61 25.89
N ARG A 127 -0.64 4.73 27.21
CA ARG A 127 0.01 3.80 28.16
C ARG A 127 -0.53 2.38 28.03
N SER A 128 -1.85 2.21 27.97
CA SER A 128 -2.48 0.88 27.86
C SER A 128 -2.08 0.16 26.58
N LEU A 129 -1.72 0.91 25.53
CA LEU A 129 -1.27 0.40 24.23
C LEU A 129 0.28 0.40 24.09
N GLY A 130 1.02 0.50 25.21
CA GLY A 130 2.48 0.44 25.23
C GLY A 130 3.20 1.61 24.57
N GLN A 131 2.53 2.78 24.47
CA GLN A 131 3.08 4.01 23.89
C GLN A 131 3.46 5.04 24.98
N GLU A 132 4.11 4.59 26.03
CA GLU A 132 4.47 5.40 27.20
C GLU A 132 5.38 6.60 26.88
N ASN A 133 6.16 6.50 25.81
CA ASN A 133 7.09 7.56 25.37
C ASN A 133 6.42 8.67 24.57
N MET A 134 5.11 8.56 24.28
CA MET A 134 4.36 9.59 23.55
C MET A 134 3.52 10.41 24.52
N SER A 135 3.55 11.73 24.35
CA SER A 135 2.68 12.66 25.09
C SER A 135 1.46 13.00 24.24
N SER A 136 0.27 12.91 24.83
CA SER A 136 -1.01 13.29 24.20
C SER A 136 -1.05 14.73 23.65
N ARG A 137 -0.13 15.58 24.13
CA ARG A 137 0.04 16.99 23.70
C ARG A 137 0.91 17.16 22.45
N THR A 138 1.59 16.10 22.00
CA THR A 138 2.43 16.14 20.80
C THR A 138 1.55 16.33 19.56
N ARG A 139 1.96 17.22 18.67
CA ARG A 139 1.28 17.41 17.39
C ARG A 139 1.64 16.28 16.41
N VAL A 140 0.65 15.81 15.66
CA VAL A 140 0.76 14.63 14.80
C VAL A 140 1.81 14.78 13.68
N TYR A 141 2.02 15.99 13.15
CA TYR A 141 3.06 16.22 12.13
C TYR A 141 4.50 15.93 12.60
N LYS A 142 4.74 15.82 13.92
CA LYS A 142 6.05 15.47 14.50
C LYS A 142 6.26 13.96 14.66
N LEU A 143 5.23 13.18 14.40
CA LEU A 143 5.26 11.73 14.59
C LEU A 143 5.76 11.01 13.34
N SER A 144 6.49 9.92 13.55
CA SER A 144 6.80 8.97 12.48
C SER A 144 5.53 8.31 11.93
N THR A 145 5.61 7.73 10.75
CA THR A 145 4.49 7.03 10.10
C THR A 145 3.96 5.89 10.97
N SER A 146 4.83 5.12 11.61
CA SER A 146 4.42 4.05 12.53
C SER A 146 3.73 4.58 13.79
N GLN A 147 4.20 5.69 14.34
CA GLN A 147 3.54 6.36 15.46
C GLN A 147 2.15 6.89 15.07
N GLN A 148 2.00 7.46 13.87
CA GLN A 148 0.70 7.88 13.34
C GLN A 148 -0.27 6.70 13.23
N GLN A 149 0.20 5.53 12.76
CA GLN A 149 -0.60 4.30 12.74
C GLN A 149 -1.09 3.92 14.13
N MET A 150 -0.23 4.00 15.14
CA MET A 150 -0.62 3.73 16.52
C MET A 150 -1.69 4.70 17.04
N ILE A 151 -1.66 5.97 16.61
CA ILE A 151 -2.69 6.93 16.98
C ILE A 151 -4.05 6.62 16.34
N GLU A 152 -4.08 6.14 15.09
CA GLU A 152 -5.32 5.65 14.47
C GLU A 152 -5.92 4.46 15.26
N ILE A 153 -5.07 3.54 15.74
CA ILE A 153 -5.48 2.43 16.60
C ILE A 153 -6.03 2.96 17.93
N CYS A 154 -5.32 3.89 18.60
CA CYS A 154 -5.79 4.55 19.83
C CYS A 154 -7.16 5.19 19.63
N LYS A 155 -7.38 5.86 18.50
CA LYS A 155 -8.64 6.51 18.13
C LYS A 155 -9.79 5.49 18.01
N ALA A 156 -9.55 4.35 17.36
CA ALA A 156 -10.54 3.28 17.22
C ALA A 156 -10.85 2.60 18.57
N VAL A 157 -9.84 2.29 19.37
CA VAL A 157 -9.98 1.69 20.71
C VAL A 157 -10.73 2.65 21.65
N SER A 158 -10.38 3.94 21.65
CA SER A 158 -11.05 4.96 22.48
C SER A 158 -12.54 5.11 22.19
N ALA A 159 -12.97 4.74 20.99
CA ALA A 159 -14.37 4.80 20.60
C ALA A 159 -15.25 3.70 21.22
N LYS A 160 -14.64 2.70 21.88
CA LYS A 160 -15.32 1.50 22.42
C LYS A 160 -16.21 0.86 21.35
N SER A 161 -15.67 0.74 20.14
CA SER A 161 -16.41 0.19 19.00
C SER A 161 -16.72 -1.28 19.24
N LYS A 162 -17.91 -1.74 18.78
CA LYS A 162 -18.29 -3.16 18.80
C LYS A 162 -17.65 -3.93 17.64
N ILE A 163 -17.40 -3.23 16.54
CA ILE A 163 -16.80 -3.76 15.33
C ILE A 163 -15.62 -2.87 14.98
N ILE A 164 -14.44 -3.44 14.77
CA ILE A 164 -13.26 -2.70 14.32
C ILE A 164 -12.74 -3.33 13.02
N VAL A 165 -12.54 -2.48 12.02
CA VAL A 165 -11.92 -2.86 10.76
C VAL A 165 -10.48 -2.39 10.77
N PHE A 166 -9.55 -3.30 10.49
CA PHE A 166 -8.13 -3.02 10.26
C PHE A 166 -7.83 -3.22 8.78
N ASP A 167 -7.59 -2.13 8.03
CA ASP A 167 -7.24 -2.17 6.61
C ASP A 167 -5.73 -1.98 6.44
N GLU A 168 -5.00 -3.08 6.22
CA GLU A 168 -3.54 -3.18 6.08
C GLU A 168 -2.75 -2.50 7.23
N PRO A 169 -3.05 -2.77 8.49
CA PRO A 169 -2.53 -1.99 9.62
C PRO A 169 -1.01 -2.14 9.83
N THR A 170 -0.39 -3.19 9.31
CA THR A 170 1.03 -3.53 9.50
C THR A 170 1.95 -3.01 8.40
N ALA A 171 1.41 -2.38 7.35
CA ALA A 171 2.18 -1.97 6.17
C ALA A 171 3.37 -1.03 6.49
N VAL A 172 3.27 -0.24 7.57
CA VAL A 172 4.28 0.74 7.99
C VAL A 172 4.88 0.45 9.36
N LEU A 173 4.54 -0.69 9.97
CA LEU A 173 4.98 -1.09 11.31
C LEU A 173 6.26 -1.93 11.24
N THR A 174 7.12 -1.74 12.22
CA THR A 174 8.23 -2.66 12.50
C THR A 174 7.70 -3.98 13.06
N GLN A 175 8.51 -5.04 13.05
CA GLN A 175 8.14 -6.34 13.60
C GLN A 175 7.71 -6.24 15.08
N LYS A 176 8.41 -5.43 15.89
CA LYS A 176 8.08 -5.20 17.30
C LYS A 176 6.70 -4.54 17.47
N GLU A 177 6.41 -3.53 16.64
CA GLU A 177 5.12 -2.84 16.65
C GLU A 177 3.99 -3.73 16.13
N THR A 178 4.26 -4.59 15.14
CA THR A 178 3.31 -5.61 14.66
C THR A 178 2.92 -6.58 15.76
N LEU A 179 3.88 -7.11 16.53
CA LEU A 179 3.60 -7.99 17.67
C LEU A 179 2.78 -7.29 18.77
N LEU A 180 3.03 -6.00 18.99
CA LEU A 180 2.22 -5.20 19.91
C LEU A 180 0.79 -5.04 19.42
N LEU A 181 0.61 -4.74 18.12
CA LEU A 181 -0.73 -4.67 17.50
C LEU A 181 -1.47 -6.00 17.63
N PHE A 182 -0.82 -7.13 17.42
CA PHE A 182 -1.46 -8.45 17.56
C PHE A 182 -1.95 -8.71 18.99
N LYS A 183 -1.18 -8.28 20.01
CA LYS A 183 -1.65 -8.34 21.40
C LYS A 183 -2.88 -7.46 21.64
N ILE A 184 -2.92 -6.27 21.06
CA ILE A 184 -4.08 -5.37 21.16
C ILE A 184 -5.30 -6.01 20.49
N ILE A 185 -5.14 -6.60 19.32
CA ILE A 185 -6.20 -7.30 18.59
C ILE A 185 -6.75 -8.47 19.41
N ALA A 186 -5.87 -9.28 20.02
CA ALA A 186 -6.27 -10.38 20.89
C ALA A 186 -7.08 -9.90 22.10
N GLN A 187 -6.63 -8.83 22.76
CA GLN A 187 -7.37 -8.24 23.89
C GLN A 187 -8.76 -7.72 23.50
N LEU A 188 -8.88 -7.09 22.33
CA LEU A 188 -10.17 -6.61 21.81
C LEU A 188 -11.11 -7.79 21.51
N LYS A 189 -10.58 -8.88 20.92
CA LYS A 189 -11.32 -10.12 20.68
C LYS A 189 -11.85 -10.71 21.99
N GLU A 190 -11.03 -10.81 23.04
CA GLU A 190 -11.43 -11.29 24.35
C GLU A 190 -12.54 -10.44 25.00
N GLN A 191 -12.57 -9.13 24.69
CA GLN A 191 -13.64 -8.21 25.10
C GLN A 191 -14.92 -8.36 24.29
N GLY A 192 -14.97 -9.29 23.33
CA GLY A 192 -16.13 -9.54 22.48
C GLY A 192 -16.25 -8.60 21.25
N VAL A 193 -15.22 -7.81 20.96
CA VAL A 193 -15.20 -6.96 19.76
C VAL A 193 -15.06 -7.83 18.51
N GLY A 194 -15.96 -7.65 17.54
CA GLY A 194 -15.83 -8.27 16.22
C GLY A 194 -14.79 -7.52 15.37
N ILE A 195 -13.87 -8.26 14.77
CA ILE A 195 -12.73 -7.68 14.06
C ILE A 195 -12.74 -8.13 12.60
N ILE A 196 -12.71 -7.18 11.67
CA ILE A 196 -12.46 -7.42 10.25
C ILE A 196 -10.99 -7.08 10.00
N TYR A 197 -10.20 -8.07 9.58
CA TYR A 197 -8.78 -7.90 9.35
C TYR A 197 -8.44 -8.04 7.87
N ILE A 198 -7.91 -6.98 7.26
CA ILE A 198 -7.49 -6.97 5.86
C ILE A 198 -5.97 -6.89 5.82
N SER A 199 -5.34 -7.87 5.19
CA SER A 199 -3.89 -7.87 4.96
C SER A 199 -3.58 -8.61 3.67
N HIS A 200 -2.52 -8.18 2.99
CA HIS A 200 -1.91 -8.91 1.90
C HIS A 200 -0.80 -9.87 2.40
N ARG A 201 -0.45 -9.79 3.69
CA ARG A 201 0.50 -10.68 4.36
C ARG A 201 -0.23 -11.91 4.87
N LEU A 202 -0.17 -12.98 4.09
CA LEU A 202 -0.93 -14.20 4.38
C LEU A 202 -0.50 -14.88 5.69
N ASP A 203 0.75 -14.67 6.15
CA ASP A 203 1.21 -15.13 7.47
C ASP A 203 0.37 -14.52 8.59
N GLU A 204 0.13 -13.21 8.53
CA GLU A 204 -0.67 -12.50 9.53
C GLU A 204 -2.13 -13.00 9.54
N VAL A 205 -2.67 -13.27 8.34
CA VAL A 205 -4.03 -13.82 8.19
C VAL A 205 -4.14 -15.19 8.85
N LEU A 206 -3.18 -16.10 8.58
CA LEU A 206 -3.16 -17.43 9.17
C LEU A 206 -2.94 -17.41 10.68
N GLU A 207 -2.14 -16.46 11.18
CA GLU A 207 -1.83 -16.34 12.61
C GLU A 207 -3.00 -15.78 13.43
N LEU A 208 -3.74 -14.80 12.89
CA LEU A 208 -4.70 -14.02 13.66
C LEU A 208 -6.15 -14.45 13.49
N SER A 209 -6.55 -14.87 12.30
CA SER A 209 -7.97 -14.98 11.97
C SER A 209 -8.59 -16.30 12.45
N ASP A 210 -9.88 -16.24 12.75
CA ASP A 210 -10.70 -17.42 13.00
C ASP A 210 -11.34 -17.94 11.72
N ARG A 211 -11.68 -17.00 10.81
CA ARG A 211 -12.34 -17.29 9.53
C ARG A 211 -11.79 -16.37 8.46
N ILE A 212 -11.79 -16.84 7.22
CA ILE A 212 -11.18 -16.15 6.09
C ILE A 212 -12.18 -16.13 4.93
N THR A 213 -12.50 -14.93 4.45
CA THR A 213 -13.30 -14.73 3.22
C THR A 213 -12.39 -14.15 2.13
N SER A 214 -12.42 -14.77 0.96
CA SER A 214 -11.71 -14.29 -0.22
C SER A 214 -12.66 -13.58 -1.19
N LEU A 215 -12.25 -12.38 -1.63
CA LEU A 215 -12.90 -11.60 -2.68
C LEU A 215 -12.06 -11.64 -3.96
N ARG A 216 -12.74 -11.77 -5.10
CA ARG A 216 -12.14 -11.65 -6.44
C ARG A 216 -13.15 -11.05 -7.41
N ASP A 217 -12.71 -10.05 -8.19
CA ASP A 217 -13.54 -9.38 -9.21
C ASP A 217 -14.90 -8.91 -8.69
N GLY A 218 -14.91 -8.39 -7.45
CA GLY A 218 -16.11 -7.88 -6.79
C GLY A 218 -17.05 -8.95 -6.23
N LYS A 219 -16.65 -10.22 -6.18
CA LYS A 219 -17.46 -11.35 -5.67
C LYS A 219 -16.73 -12.11 -4.57
N VAL A 220 -17.49 -12.72 -3.65
CA VAL A 220 -16.97 -13.71 -2.70
C VAL A 220 -16.66 -14.99 -3.47
N THR A 221 -15.42 -15.44 -3.41
CA THR A 221 -15.02 -16.72 -4.02
C THR A 221 -15.19 -17.87 -3.05
N LYS A 222 -14.79 -17.69 -1.79
CA LYS A 222 -14.89 -18.71 -0.76
C LYS A 222 -14.79 -18.08 0.64
N THR A 223 -15.49 -18.66 1.60
CA THR A 223 -15.29 -18.44 3.03
C THR A 223 -14.93 -19.76 3.69
N VAL A 224 -13.91 -19.76 4.53
CA VAL A 224 -13.40 -20.94 5.24
C VAL A 224 -13.10 -20.60 6.70
N ASP A 225 -13.30 -21.56 7.59
CA ASP A 225 -12.77 -21.46 8.94
C ASP A 225 -11.25 -21.66 8.88
N ASN A 226 -10.49 -20.87 9.61
CA ASN A 226 -9.05 -21.00 9.66
C ASN A 226 -8.68 -22.22 10.52
N SER A 227 -7.99 -23.16 9.92
CA SER A 227 -7.51 -24.38 10.56
C SER A 227 -6.03 -24.61 10.25
N PRO A 228 -5.31 -25.41 11.06
CA PRO A 228 -3.89 -25.73 10.81
C PRO A 228 -3.61 -26.36 9.44
N ASP A 229 -4.64 -26.91 8.79
CA ASP A 229 -4.50 -27.53 7.46
C ASP A 229 -4.51 -26.51 6.32
N ILE A 230 -4.94 -25.26 6.60
CA ILE A 230 -4.97 -24.19 5.58
C ILE A 230 -3.57 -23.63 5.42
N THR A 231 -3.06 -23.71 4.21
CA THR A 231 -1.73 -23.20 3.83
C THR A 231 -1.82 -21.84 3.13
N LYS A 232 -0.68 -21.15 3.02
CA LYS A 232 -0.58 -19.94 2.19
C LYS A 232 -0.99 -20.20 0.73
N ASP A 233 -0.60 -21.35 0.19
CA ASP A 233 -0.91 -21.72 -1.19
C ASP A 233 -2.42 -21.88 -1.40
N ASP A 234 -3.14 -22.38 -0.39
CA ASP A 234 -4.61 -22.45 -0.43
C ASP A 234 -5.23 -21.06 -0.44
N LEU A 235 -4.73 -20.13 0.40
CA LEU A 235 -5.21 -18.75 0.41
C LEU A 235 -4.95 -18.06 -0.92
N VAL A 236 -3.77 -18.25 -1.51
CA VAL A 236 -3.45 -17.72 -2.82
C VAL A 236 -4.37 -18.34 -3.89
N ALA A 237 -4.61 -19.65 -3.85
CA ALA A 237 -5.53 -20.32 -4.77
C ALA A 237 -6.96 -19.74 -4.64
N MET A 238 -7.42 -19.41 -3.43
CA MET A 238 -8.71 -18.74 -3.21
C MET A 238 -8.76 -17.33 -3.82
N MET A 239 -7.65 -16.57 -3.74
CA MET A 239 -7.55 -15.21 -4.25
C MET A 239 -7.44 -15.17 -5.79
N VAL A 240 -6.59 -16.03 -6.36
CA VAL A 240 -6.23 -16.03 -7.79
C VAL A 240 -7.10 -16.99 -8.61
N GLY A 241 -7.62 -18.04 -7.97
CA GLY A 241 -8.47 -19.07 -8.61
C GLY A 241 -7.69 -20.17 -9.34
N ARG A 242 -6.37 -20.25 -9.18
CA ARG A 242 -5.51 -21.32 -9.70
C ARG A 242 -4.34 -21.56 -8.76
N LYS A 243 -3.80 -22.78 -8.75
CA LYS A 243 -2.59 -23.10 -8.00
C LYS A 243 -1.37 -22.39 -8.60
N LEU A 244 -0.44 -22.01 -7.72
CA LEU A 244 0.75 -21.20 -8.04
C LEU A 244 1.88 -21.94 -8.79
N ASP A 245 1.69 -23.16 -9.22
CA ASP A 245 2.76 -23.99 -9.82
C ASP A 245 3.50 -23.35 -11.03
N ALA A 246 3.09 -22.15 -11.48
CA ALA A 246 3.70 -21.44 -12.61
C ALA A 246 3.87 -19.93 -12.40
N TYR A 247 4.01 -19.46 -11.14
CA TYR A 247 4.00 -18.02 -10.85
C TYR A 247 5.28 -17.30 -11.28
N TYR A 248 6.41 -17.97 -11.13
CA TYR A 248 7.70 -17.41 -11.56
C TYR A 248 8.19 -18.10 -12.82
N PRO A 249 8.53 -17.34 -13.87
CA PRO A 249 9.11 -17.95 -15.08
C PRO A 249 10.40 -18.66 -14.72
N THR A 250 10.59 -19.84 -15.27
CA THR A 250 11.84 -20.59 -15.12
C THR A 250 13.01 -19.77 -15.66
N ARG A 251 14.05 -19.59 -14.84
CA ARG A 251 15.22 -18.82 -15.22
C ARG A 251 15.99 -19.57 -16.31
N THR A 252 15.95 -19.05 -17.54
CA THR A 252 16.59 -19.66 -18.71
C THR A 252 17.94 -19.04 -19.06
N ILE A 253 18.18 -17.81 -18.63
CA ILE A 253 19.40 -17.04 -18.93
C ILE A 253 20.38 -17.18 -17.75
N LYS A 254 21.62 -17.60 -18.06
CA LYS A 254 22.74 -17.57 -17.12
C LYS A 254 23.48 -16.24 -17.23
N PRO A 255 23.89 -15.62 -16.12
CA PRO A 255 24.76 -14.43 -16.14
C PRO A 255 26.06 -14.74 -16.92
N SER A 256 26.54 -13.76 -17.67
CA SER A 256 27.89 -13.83 -18.24
C SER A 256 28.94 -13.37 -17.22
N GLU A 257 30.23 -13.57 -17.53
CA GLU A 257 31.32 -13.06 -16.71
C GLU A 257 31.57 -11.54 -16.93
N GLU A 258 30.94 -10.94 -17.93
CA GLU A 258 31.09 -9.53 -18.27
C GLU A 258 30.44 -8.65 -17.21
N VAL A 259 31.24 -7.84 -16.52
CA VAL A 259 30.75 -6.84 -15.56
C VAL A 259 30.24 -5.61 -16.33
N VAL A 260 28.94 -5.35 -16.25
CA VAL A 260 28.30 -4.21 -16.92
C VAL A 260 28.16 -3.00 -16.00
N PHE A 261 28.17 -3.22 -14.68
CA PHE A 261 28.08 -2.15 -13.69
C PHE A 261 28.91 -2.48 -12.46
N GLU A 262 29.57 -1.47 -11.94
CA GLU A 262 30.29 -1.56 -10.67
C GLU A 262 30.19 -0.24 -9.91
N ALA A 263 29.79 -0.29 -8.64
CA ALA A 263 29.92 0.78 -7.67
C ALA A 263 30.99 0.39 -6.66
N ARG A 264 31.95 1.28 -6.37
CA ARG A 264 33.07 1.03 -5.46
C ARG A 264 33.10 2.05 -4.35
N ASN A 265 33.28 1.56 -3.12
CA ASN A 265 33.53 2.32 -1.90
C ASN A 265 32.52 3.47 -1.69
N PHE A 266 31.26 3.23 -2.05
CA PHE A 266 30.18 4.22 -1.88
C PHE A 266 29.86 4.43 -0.41
N SER A 267 29.88 5.69 0.03
CA SER A 267 29.57 6.05 1.41
C SER A 267 28.78 7.36 1.47
N LEU A 268 27.86 7.42 2.42
CA LEU A 268 27.13 8.62 2.83
C LEU A 268 27.04 8.62 4.36
N SER A 269 27.66 9.61 4.99
CA SER A 269 27.78 9.71 6.45
C SER A 269 26.44 9.61 7.15
N GLY A 270 26.35 8.71 8.14
CA GLY A 270 25.13 8.47 8.92
C GLY A 270 24.06 7.63 8.23
N VAL A 271 24.28 7.16 6.98
CA VAL A 271 23.31 6.37 6.23
C VAL A 271 23.86 5.02 5.80
N PHE A 272 24.98 4.99 5.08
CA PHE A 272 25.68 3.76 4.66
C PHE A 272 27.16 4.00 4.47
N SER A 273 27.99 2.96 4.55
CA SER A 273 29.44 3.05 4.38
C SER A 273 30.00 1.88 3.60
N ASP A 274 31.00 2.17 2.78
CA ASP A 274 31.81 1.22 2.01
C ASP A 274 31.00 0.18 1.22
N VAL A 275 29.94 0.65 0.54
CA VAL A 275 29.09 -0.21 -0.30
C VAL A 275 29.79 -0.50 -1.62
N ASN A 276 29.94 -1.79 -1.92
CA ASN A 276 30.55 -2.29 -3.14
C ASN A 276 29.57 -3.20 -3.85
N ILE A 277 29.23 -2.91 -5.12
CA ILE A 277 28.25 -3.65 -5.91
C ILE A 277 28.84 -3.95 -7.27
N LYS A 278 28.70 -5.20 -7.74
CA LYS A 278 29.00 -5.62 -9.11
C LYS A 278 27.80 -6.29 -9.73
N LEU A 279 27.53 -5.98 -11.00
CA LEU A 279 26.44 -6.59 -11.77
C LEU A 279 26.99 -7.10 -13.11
N HIS A 280 26.67 -8.34 -13.40
CA HIS A 280 27.08 -8.98 -14.66
C HIS A 280 25.96 -8.89 -15.71
N ARG A 281 26.33 -9.01 -16.96
CA ARG A 281 25.37 -9.02 -18.07
C ARG A 281 24.40 -10.22 -17.95
N GLY A 282 23.08 -9.92 -17.98
CA GLY A 282 22.04 -10.95 -17.84
C GLY A 282 21.82 -11.42 -16.39
N GLU A 283 22.45 -10.74 -15.40
CA GLU A 283 22.24 -11.00 -13.99
C GLU A 283 21.03 -10.25 -13.43
N ILE A 284 20.32 -10.90 -12.51
CA ILE A 284 19.38 -10.25 -11.59
C ILE A 284 20.01 -10.29 -10.21
N LEU A 285 20.51 -9.15 -9.76
CA LEU A 285 21.10 -8.99 -8.42
C LEU A 285 20.05 -8.51 -7.45
N GLY A 286 19.74 -9.32 -6.43
CA GLY A 286 18.80 -8.95 -5.37
C GLY A 286 19.53 -8.25 -4.21
N ILE A 287 19.07 -7.05 -3.84
CA ILE A 287 19.52 -6.31 -2.67
C ILE A 287 18.44 -6.38 -1.60
N CYS A 288 18.71 -7.06 -0.49
CA CYS A 288 17.77 -7.24 0.61
C CYS A 288 18.27 -6.59 1.90
N GLY A 289 17.35 -6.29 2.81
CA GLY A 289 17.67 -5.70 4.12
C GLY A 289 16.39 -5.27 4.83
N LEU A 290 16.51 -4.99 6.13
CA LEU A 290 15.40 -4.48 6.95
C LEU A 290 14.97 -3.08 6.50
N VAL A 291 13.78 -2.68 6.91
CA VAL A 291 13.31 -1.29 6.75
C VAL A 291 14.28 -0.35 7.48
N GLY A 292 14.73 0.70 6.80
CA GLY A 292 15.72 1.63 7.34
C GLY A 292 17.19 1.16 7.19
N ALA A 293 17.46 0.07 6.50
CA ALA A 293 18.83 -0.41 6.24
C ALA A 293 19.60 0.43 5.18
N GLY A 294 19.01 1.49 4.64
CA GLY A 294 19.65 2.38 3.68
C GLY A 294 19.67 1.89 2.22
N ARG A 295 18.86 0.87 1.86
CA ARG A 295 18.79 0.32 0.48
C ARG A 295 18.43 1.38 -0.55
N THR A 296 17.30 2.06 -0.32
CA THR A 296 16.79 3.14 -1.19
C THR A 296 17.78 4.29 -1.29
N GLU A 297 18.32 4.73 -0.17
CA GLU A 297 19.32 5.81 -0.09
C GLU A 297 20.60 5.45 -0.87
N THR A 298 21.06 4.21 -0.73
CA THR A 298 22.23 3.69 -1.48
C THR A 298 21.98 3.75 -2.99
N MET A 299 20.84 3.23 -3.46
CA MET A 299 20.53 3.23 -4.89
C MET A 299 20.32 4.65 -5.43
N LYS A 300 19.67 5.53 -4.68
CA LYS A 300 19.50 6.95 -5.04
C LYS A 300 20.83 7.70 -5.08
N SER A 301 21.76 7.42 -4.17
CA SER A 301 23.10 8.02 -4.18
C SER A 301 23.93 7.52 -5.35
N ILE A 302 23.92 6.21 -5.63
CA ILE A 302 24.60 5.61 -6.79
C ILE A 302 24.01 6.17 -8.09
N PHE A 303 22.70 6.43 -8.15
CA PHE A 303 22.05 7.04 -9.31
C PHE A 303 22.24 8.56 -9.39
N GLY A 304 22.82 9.17 -8.35
CA GLY A 304 23.11 10.61 -8.29
C GLY A 304 21.89 11.49 -8.01
N VAL A 305 20.82 10.94 -7.44
CA VAL A 305 19.65 11.69 -6.92
C VAL A 305 19.98 12.25 -5.53
N LEU A 306 20.63 11.46 -4.68
CA LEU A 306 21.14 11.90 -3.38
C LEU A 306 22.66 12.13 -3.46
N PRO A 307 23.20 13.01 -2.61
CA PRO A 307 24.65 13.19 -2.50
C PRO A 307 25.32 11.91 -1.98
N HIS A 308 26.63 11.82 -2.15
CA HIS A 308 27.50 10.83 -1.53
C HIS A 308 28.80 11.51 -1.10
N ASP A 309 29.45 10.98 -0.06
CA ASP A 309 30.71 11.54 0.43
C ASP A 309 31.90 10.97 -0.35
N SER A 310 31.80 9.69 -0.72
CA SER A 310 32.82 8.99 -1.51
C SER A 310 32.19 7.89 -2.36
N GLY A 311 32.93 7.43 -3.35
CA GLY A 311 32.59 6.31 -4.21
C GLY A 311 32.75 6.60 -5.69
N GLU A 312 32.83 5.54 -6.48
CA GLU A 312 33.00 5.60 -7.92
C GLU A 312 31.99 4.67 -8.62
N VAL A 313 31.48 5.12 -9.76
CA VAL A 313 30.57 4.31 -10.61
C VAL A 313 31.28 3.99 -11.93
N TYR A 314 31.20 2.73 -12.33
CA TYR A 314 31.73 2.24 -13.60
C TYR A 314 30.57 1.57 -14.39
N ILE A 315 30.49 1.89 -15.68
CA ILE A 315 29.56 1.23 -16.61
C ILE A 315 30.36 0.71 -17.81
N ASN A 316 30.24 -0.59 -18.09
CA ASN A 316 31.05 -1.29 -19.09
C ASN A 316 32.58 -1.01 -18.91
N GLY A 317 33.05 -1.04 -17.67
CA GLY A 317 34.45 -0.80 -17.31
C GLY A 317 34.92 0.66 -17.42
N LYS A 318 34.05 1.60 -17.80
CA LYS A 318 34.41 3.02 -17.92
C LYS A 318 33.86 3.77 -16.71
N LYS A 319 34.72 4.56 -16.07
CA LYS A 319 34.33 5.43 -14.96
C LYS A 319 33.37 6.53 -15.44
N VAL A 320 32.34 6.76 -14.67
CA VAL A 320 31.42 7.90 -14.86
C VAL A 320 31.95 9.07 -14.04
N GLU A 321 32.51 10.08 -14.70
CA GLU A 321 33.18 11.20 -14.03
C GLU A 321 32.24 12.05 -13.16
N HIS A 322 31.00 12.25 -13.62
CA HIS A 322 29.98 13.01 -12.89
C HIS A 322 28.77 12.17 -12.67
N VAL A 323 28.62 11.63 -11.45
CA VAL A 323 27.47 10.81 -11.08
C VAL A 323 26.26 11.72 -10.90
N ASN A 324 25.38 11.72 -11.90
CA ASN A 324 24.07 12.36 -11.87
C ASN A 324 23.10 11.61 -12.78
N PRO A 325 21.78 11.75 -12.58
CA PRO A 325 20.77 10.99 -13.32
C PRO A 325 20.87 11.13 -14.83
N HIS A 326 21.16 12.35 -15.33
CA HIS A 326 21.25 12.59 -16.76
C HIS A 326 22.43 11.83 -17.42
N GLN A 327 23.58 11.79 -16.78
CA GLN A 327 24.74 11.05 -17.28
C GLN A 327 24.50 9.54 -17.22
N LEU A 328 23.95 9.04 -16.10
CA LEU A 328 23.67 7.61 -15.95
C LEU A 328 22.63 7.11 -16.94
N ILE A 329 21.57 7.89 -17.20
CA ILE A 329 20.59 7.57 -18.26
C ILE A 329 21.26 7.50 -19.64
N LYS A 330 22.18 8.41 -19.95
CA LYS A 330 22.96 8.37 -21.21
C LYS A 330 23.82 7.10 -21.31
N HIS A 331 24.34 6.60 -20.20
CA HIS A 331 25.10 5.35 -20.13
C HIS A 331 24.21 4.11 -20.06
N GLY A 332 22.89 4.28 -20.15
CA GLY A 332 21.91 3.18 -20.19
C GLY A 332 21.51 2.65 -18.81
N MET A 333 21.73 3.39 -17.72
CA MET A 333 21.25 3.04 -16.39
C MET A 333 19.99 3.85 -16.05
N VAL A 334 18.95 3.19 -15.55
CA VAL A 334 17.70 3.84 -15.14
C VAL A 334 17.27 3.34 -13.77
N LEU A 335 16.50 4.17 -13.04
CA LEU A 335 16.00 3.89 -11.70
C LEU A 335 14.47 4.00 -11.67
N LEU A 336 13.82 2.93 -11.23
CA LEU A 336 12.41 2.93 -10.81
C LEU A 336 12.38 3.18 -9.30
N PRO A 337 11.81 4.31 -8.84
CA PRO A 337 11.78 4.64 -7.43
C PRO A 337 10.70 3.86 -6.68
N GLU A 338 10.84 3.74 -5.35
CA GLU A 338 9.86 3.18 -4.44
C GLU A 338 8.57 4.03 -4.42
N ASP A 339 8.71 5.36 -4.31
CA ASP A 339 7.56 6.28 -4.28
C ASP A 339 7.12 6.67 -5.69
N ARG A 340 6.18 5.88 -6.23
CA ARG A 340 5.64 6.12 -7.57
C ARG A 340 4.86 7.43 -7.69
N LYS A 341 4.23 7.91 -6.60
CA LYS A 341 3.36 9.10 -6.63
C LYS A 341 4.16 10.39 -6.62
N ASN A 342 5.23 10.46 -5.84
CA ASN A 342 6.02 11.67 -5.70
C ASN A 342 7.25 11.71 -6.60
N GLU A 343 7.83 10.54 -6.93
CA GLU A 343 9.09 10.45 -7.67
C GLU A 343 8.93 9.78 -9.06
N GLY A 344 7.97 8.87 -9.19
CA GLY A 344 7.82 8.05 -10.40
C GLY A 344 7.03 8.71 -11.53
N LEU A 345 5.93 9.40 -11.22
CA LEU A 345 4.99 9.96 -12.19
C LEU A 345 4.64 11.42 -11.88
N SER A 346 4.41 12.19 -12.91
CA SER A 346 3.70 13.46 -12.82
C SER A 346 2.20 13.17 -12.84
N LEU A 347 1.58 13.07 -11.66
CA LEU A 347 0.20 12.57 -11.50
C LEU A 347 -0.84 13.44 -12.21
N MET A 348 -0.60 14.75 -12.29
CA MET A 348 -1.48 15.73 -12.95
C MET A 348 -1.29 15.77 -14.48
N GLN A 349 -0.35 14.99 -15.01
CA GLN A 349 -0.15 14.83 -16.45
C GLN A 349 -0.78 13.54 -16.96
N THR A 350 -1.03 13.48 -18.27
CA THR A 350 -1.58 12.27 -18.89
C THR A 350 -0.58 11.13 -18.88
N ALA A 351 -1.07 9.89 -18.97
CA ALA A 351 -0.21 8.72 -19.07
C ALA A 351 0.73 8.79 -20.30
N ALA A 352 0.24 9.29 -21.42
CA ALA A 352 1.05 9.50 -22.62
C ALA A 352 2.19 10.49 -22.39
N ILE A 353 1.95 11.60 -21.70
CA ILE A 353 2.99 12.58 -21.37
C ILE A 353 4.04 11.94 -20.45
N ASN A 354 3.63 11.25 -19.39
CA ASN A 354 4.55 10.57 -18.48
C ASN A 354 5.48 9.59 -19.20
N LEU A 355 4.95 8.80 -20.14
CA LEU A 355 5.73 7.87 -20.95
C LEU A 355 6.73 8.61 -21.85
N CYS A 356 6.35 9.76 -22.39
CA CYS A 356 7.14 10.52 -23.37
C CYS A 356 8.26 11.35 -22.73
N ILE A 357 8.12 11.82 -21.48
CA ILE A 357 9.07 12.76 -20.85
C ILE A 357 10.54 12.34 -21.02
N PRO A 358 10.99 11.13 -20.65
CA PRO A 358 12.38 10.74 -20.83
C PRO A 358 12.71 10.25 -22.26
N ASN A 359 11.75 10.25 -23.20
CA ASN A 359 11.83 9.61 -24.50
C ASN A 359 11.57 10.57 -25.66
N PHE A 360 11.75 11.90 -25.47
CA PHE A 360 11.50 12.89 -26.50
C PHE A 360 12.34 12.70 -27.78
N ASP A 361 13.56 12.20 -27.63
CA ASP A 361 14.43 11.86 -28.76
C ASP A 361 13.82 10.79 -29.67
N GLN A 362 13.05 9.85 -29.15
CA GLN A 362 12.44 8.76 -29.92
C GLN A 362 11.14 9.18 -30.65
N ILE A 363 10.54 10.29 -30.22
CA ILE A 363 9.24 10.77 -30.77
C ILE A 363 9.36 12.12 -31.48
N SER A 364 10.58 12.62 -31.61
CA SER A 364 10.88 13.91 -32.25
C SER A 364 11.54 13.74 -33.61
N LYS A 365 11.19 14.62 -34.56
CA LYS A 365 11.87 14.75 -35.83
C LYS A 365 12.30 16.20 -36.02
N ARG A 366 13.61 16.43 -36.23
CA ARG A 366 14.19 17.78 -36.35
C ARG A 366 13.87 18.69 -35.15
N GLY A 367 13.88 18.14 -33.94
CA GLY A 367 13.63 18.88 -32.69
C GLY A 367 12.15 19.14 -32.37
N LEU A 368 11.20 18.76 -33.24
CA LEU A 368 9.76 18.88 -33.03
C LEU A 368 9.12 17.53 -32.76
N ILE A 369 8.19 17.48 -31.80
CA ILE A 369 7.44 16.26 -31.48
C ILE A 369 6.55 15.89 -32.68
N ASN A 370 6.71 14.67 -33.18
CA ASN A 370 5.90 14.13 -34.25
C ASN A 370 4.70 13.37 -33.66
N SER A 371 3.49 13.88 -33.89
CA SER A 371 2.26 13.31 -33.29
C SER A 371 2.01 11.85 -33.68
N ARG A 372 2.34 11.43 -34.90
CA ARG A 372 2.19 10.05 -35.37
C ARG A 372 3.18 9.12 -34.69
N MET A 373 4.47 9.52 -34.62
CA MET A 373 5.50 8.75 -33.89
C MET A 373 5.13 8.61 -32.41
N ARG A 374 4.68 9.72 -31.79
CA ARG A 374 4.23 9.71 -30.40
C ARG A 374 3.07 8.73 -30.16
N ALA A 375 2.04 8.75 -31.03
CA ALA A 375 0.91 7.84 -30.89
C ALA A 375 1.35 6.38 -30.99
N GLN A 376 2.13 6.03 -32.02
CA GLN A 376 2.66 4.68 -32.20
C GLN A 376 3.54 4.22 -31.02
N PHE A 377 4.37 5.11 -30.50
CA PHE A 377 5.23 4.87 -29.35
C PHE A 377 4.41 4.57 -28.10
N VAL A 378 3.41 5.37 -27.80
CA VAL A 378 2.54 5.19 -26.65
C VAL A 378 1.74 3.89 -26.76
N ASP A 379 1.12 3.63 -27.91
CA ASP A 379 0.35 2.40 -28.14
C ASP A 379 1.21 1.14 -27.99
N LYS A 380 2.45 1.16 -28.50
CA LYS A 380 3.40 0.06 -28.34
C LYS A 380 3.60 -0.32 -26.86
N PHE A 381 3.90 0.64 -26.00
CA PHE A 381 4.21 0.36 -24.59
C PHE A 381 2.97 0.12 -23.74
N PHE A 382 1.83 0.72 -24.08
CA PHE A 382 0.54 0.40 -23.46
C PHE A 382 0.14 -1.05 -23.71
N ASN A 383 0.35 -1.55 -24.93
CA ASN A 383 0.07 -2.95 -25.27
C ASN A 383 1.09 -3.90 -24.65
N LEU A 384 2.40 -3.57 -24.72
CA LEU A 384 3.46 -4.40 -24.15
C LEU A 384 3.24 -4.71 -22.67
N LEU A 385 2.84 -3.72 -21.90
CA LEU A 385 2.63 -3.86 -20.44
C LEU A 385 1.15 -4.04 -20.06
N SER A 386 0.27 -4.18 -21.06
CA SER A 386 -1.17 -4.35 -20.82
C SER A 386 -1.74 -3.29 -19.86
N VAL A 387 -1.43 -2.00 -20.10
CA VAL A 387 -1.95 -0.89 -19.28
C VAL A 387 -3.45 -0.76 -19.47
N ARG A 388 -4.22 -0.73 -18.37
CA ARG A 388 -5.68 -0.64 -18.40
C ARG A 388 -6.19 0.48 -17.46
N PRO A 389 -7.24 1.23 -17.87
CA PRO A 389 -7.81 1.26 -19.23
C PRO A 389 -6.82 1.81 -20.27
N ALA A 390 -6.91 1.33 -21.51
CA ALA A 390 -6.04 1.78 -22.61
C ALA A 390 -6.45 3.17 -23.11
N ILE A 391 -6.37 4.18 -22.24
CA ILE A 391 -6.73 5.58 -22.49
C ILE A 391 -5.49 6.46 -22.25
N PRO A 392 -4.62 6.65 -23.26
CA PRO A 392 -3.36 7.38 -23.08
C PRO A 392 -3.52 8.83 -22.58
N ASN A 393 -4.62 9.48 -22.92
CA ASN A 393 -4.89 10.86 -22.50
C ASN A 393 -5.53 10.99 -21.12
N ARG A 394 -5.76 9.88 -20.40
CA ARG A 394 -6.22 9.88 -19.00
C ARG A 394 -5.09 10.36 -18.09
N LEU A 395 -5.41 11.18 -17.07
CA LEU A 395 -4.44 11.62 -16.06
C LEU A 395 -3.87 10.40 -15.31
N ALA A 396 -2.57 10.43 -15.03
CA ALA A 396 -1.88 9.35 -14.32
C ALA A 396 -2.49 9.10 -12.93
N LEU A 397 -2.98 10.13 -12.25
CA LEU A 397 -3.70 10.05 -10.98
C LEU A 397 -4.90 9.10 -11.02
N ASN A 398 -5.58 9.00 -12.16
CA ASN A 398 -6.82 8.24 -12.32
C ASN A 398 -6.60 6.76 -12.73
N PHE A 399 -5.36 6.29 -12.73
CA PHE A 399 -5.02 4.88 -12.90
C PHE A 399 -4.89 4.18 -11.54
N SER A 400 -5.22 2.89 -11.49
CA SER A 400 -4.94 2.06 -10.31
C SER A 400 -3.44 1.98 -10.03
N GLY A 401 -3.06 1.65 -8.78
CA GLY A 401 -1.66 1.54 -8.38
C GLY A 401 -0.84 0.61 -9.28
N GLY A 402 -1.37 -0.56 -9.65
CA GLY A 402 -0.71 -1.48 -10.58
C GLY A 402 -0.51 -0.88 -11.97
N ASN A 403 -1.51 -0.15 -12.50
CA ASN A 403 -1.37 0.51 -13.79
C ASN A 403 -0.43 1.72 -13.75
N GLN A 404 -0.37 2.47 -12.63
CA GLN A 404 0.66 3.50 -12.43
C GLN A 404 2.06 2.90 -12.46
N GLN A 405 2.28 1.75 -11.83
CA GLN A 405 3.55 1.06 -11.87
C GLN A 405 3.91 0.59 -13.28
N LYS A 406 2.95 0.03 -14.03
CA LYS A 406 3.14 -0.32 -15.44
C LYS A 406 3.55 0.89 -16.27
N LEU A 407 2.99 2.08 -15.99
CA LEU A 407 3.39 3.32 -16.67
C LEU A 407 4.85 3.72 -16.36
N ILE A 408 5.31 3.56 -15.11
CA ILE A 408 6.70 3.83 -14.74
C ILE A 408 7.64 2.83 -15.41
N ILE A 409 7.30 1.56 -15.39
CA ILE A 409 8.06 0.51 -16.07
C ILE A 409 8.12 0.82 -17.58
N ALA A 410 6.99 1.12 -18.23
CA ALA A 410 6.91 1.50 -19.63
C ALA A 410 7.83 2.67 -19.98
N LYS A 411 7.77 3.73 -19.16
CA LYS A 411 8.56 4.95 -19.28
C LYS A 411 10.06 4.66 -19.37
N TRP A 412 10.56 3.75 -18.54
CA TRP A 412 11.98 3.44 -18.47
C TRP A 412 12.41 2.29 -19.40
N LEU A 413 11.58 1.26 -19.61
CA LEU A 413 11.84 0.24 -20.62
C LEU A 413 11.95 0.84 -22.03
N ALA A 414 11.21 1.90 -22.30
CA ALA A 414 11.27 2.61 -23.57
C ALA A 414 12.66 3.22 -23.86
N ARG A 415 13.51 3.45 -22.86
CA ARG A 415 14.91 3.87 -23.02
C ARG A 415 15.84 2.72 -23.45
N ASN A 416 15.32 1.47 -23.50
CA ASN A 416 16.13 0.27 -23.74
C ASN A 416 17.37 0.21 -22.83
N PRO A 417 17.18 0.22 -21.50
CA PRO A 417 18.28 0.34 -20.55
C PRO A 417 19.21 -0.88 -20.57
N LEU A 418 20.51 -0.65 -20.37
CA LEU A 418 21.49 -1.69 -20.09
C LEU A 418 21.38 -2.18 -18.64
N ILE A 419 21.09 -1.26 -17.72
CA ILE A 419 20.96 -1.51 -16.28
C ILE A 419 19.63 -0.94 -15.81
N LEU A 420 18.81 -1.80 -15.22
CA LEU A 420 17.51 -1.43 -14.67
C LEU A 420 17.54 -1.64 -13.16
N VAL A 421 17.55 -0.55 -12.41
CA VAL A 421 17.40 -0.58 -10.95
C VAL A 421 15.92 -0.46 -10.61
N MET A 422 15.42 -1.37 -9.79
CA MET A 422 14.03 -1.40 -9.36
C MET A 422 13.97 -1.40 -7.83
N ASP A 423 13.46 -0.33 -7.25
CA ASP A 423 13.28 -0.21 -5.81
C ASP A 423 11.82 -0.53 -5.44
N GLU A 424 11.62 -1.62 -4.69
CA GLU A 424 10.31 -2.13 -4.27
C GLU A 424 9.27 -2.18 -5.43
N PRO A 425 9.60 -2.79 -6.60
CA PRO A 425 8.81 -2.66 -7.82
C PRO A 425 7.40 -3.24 -7.71
N THR A 426 7.14 -4.10 -6.74
CA THR A 426 5.86 -4.75 -6.51
C THR A 426 5.06 -4.13 -5.37
N ARG A 427 5.54 -3.08 -4.74
CA ARG A 427 4.85 -2.44 -3.61
C ARG A 427 3.48 -1.89 -4.01
N GLY A 428 2.43 -2.39 -3.35
CA GLY A 428 1.05 -1.98 -3.61
C GLY A 428 0.56 -2.34 -5.02
N ILE A 429 1.07 -3.44 -5.58
CA ILE A 429 0.62 -4.02 -6.83
C ILE A 429 0.06 -5.41 -6.56
N ASP A 430 -0.92 -5.79 -7.37
CA ASP A 430 -1.47 -7.14 -7.37
C ASP A 430 -0.48 -8.17 -7.87
N VAL A 431 -0.62 -9.38 -7.35
CA VAL A 431 0.16 -10.53 -7.74
C VAL A 431 0.04 -10.83 -9.25
N ASN A 432 -1.07 -10.45 -9.89
CA ASN A 432 -1.31 -10.64 -11.33
C ASN A 432 -1.03 -9.39 -12.19
N ALA A 433 -0.60 -8.27 -11.60
CA ALA A 433 -0.31 -7.04 -12.32
C ALA A 433 1.15 -6.93 -12.73
#